data_22d9831cd04cb325a5aa802113cc0cb9
#
_entry.id   22d9831cd04cb325a5aa802113cc0cb9
#
_cell.length_a   1.000
_cell.length_b   1.000
_cell.length_c   1.000
_cell.angle_alpha   90.00
_cell.angle_beta   90.00
_cell.angle_gamma   90.00
#
_symmetry.space_group_name_H-M   'P 1'
#
loop_
_entity.id
_entity.type
_entity.pdbx_description
1 polymer ?
#
loop_
_entity_poly.entity_id
_entity_poly.type
_entity_poly.pdbx_seq_one_letter_code
_entity_poly.pdbx_strand_id
1 'polypeptide(L)'
;AARRGGRKKIAGLCCAVDKKRFHAVLGGPFGQGNKDCLEYVLSVAEQLGFRTVNLDGYCGYAEIGEGKELVGIVGHLDVVPEGDGWKYPPYSGALEEGAIWGRGTIDDKGPAIISLYAIKALMDDGFKFNKRVRVIFGCNEETGSLCMKHYLEVEEPISYGVSPDSEFPVIFAEKTINSVEIKGESTDGKGAKLVSLDGGIVINAVPDICTLTVNANGENPADVAQKICDALSKNNIEHEYAVHGDEIRFTVHGKAAHGSVPQLGVNAISYAVAALDGVVNNDFVRIYNAYISTCVHGEKLGCFAEDEYGKIAVNVGLCHYENGKFSIKINSRLPFSTDTKTMFNGIKSTLKNEVCAKVVLLSESEGFKIDPDSDMIQVLYNAYREVTGDVESKPVCTPGGTYAREFNNCVAFGPEMKGYGEMIIHQPNERLTLEAMKAIFEIYVKAYADLIDKVSFDSKK
;
A
#
# COMPACT_ATOMS: atom_id res chain seq x y z
N ALA A 1 -14.79 27.72 -16.27
CA ALA A 1 -13.38 27.83 -16.73
C ALA A 1 -12.49 26.86 -15.92
N ALA A 2 -12.58 26.81 -14.60
CA ALA A 2 -11.79 25.91 -13.73
C ALA A 2 -11.94 24.43 -14.13
N ARG A 3 -13.16 23.97 -14.42
CA ARG A 3 -13.43 22.57 -14.85
C ARG A 3 -12.69 22.15 -16.14
N ARG A 4 -12.50 23.06 -17.12
CA ARG A 4 -11.77 22.76 -18.36
C ARG A 4 -10.25 22.84 -18.17
N GLY A 5 -9.77 23.68 -17.26
CA GLY A 5 -8.35 23.79 -16.93
C GLY A 5 -7.80 22.56 -16.23
N GLY A 6 -8.54 22.00 -15.25
CA GLY A 6 -8.17 20.79 -14.51
C GLY A 6 -7.97 19.58 -15.42
N ARG A 7 -8.89 19.32 -16.35
CA ARG A 7 -8.79 18.17 -17.28
C ARG A 7 -7.49 18.15 -18.09
N LYS A 8 -7.10 19.29 -18.68
CA LYS A 8 -5.86 19.41 -19.47
C LYS A 8 -4.60 19.25 -18.63
N LYS A 9 -4.66 19.56 -17.33
CA LYS A 9 -3.51 19.52 -16.44
C LYS A 9 -3.32 18.17 -15.73
N ILE A 10 -4.40 17.43 -15.45
CA ILE A 10 -4.28 16.01 -15.06
C ILE A 10 -3.62 15.23 -16.21
N ALA A 11 -4.09 15.40 -17.44
CA ALA A 11 -3.44 14.83 -18.62
C ALA A 11 -1.98 15.27 -18.76
N GLY A 12 -1.67 16.54 -18.46
CA GLY A 12 -0.31 17.08 -18.48
C GLY A 12 0.62 16.47 -17.42
N LEU A 13 0.11 16.20 -16.22
CA LEU A 13 0.87 15.51 -15.16
C LEU A 13 1.15 14.04 -15.51
N CYS A 14 0.17 13.34 -16.09
CA CYS A 14 0.42 12.00 -16.62
C CYS A 14 1.50 12.01 -17.71
N CYS A 15 1.53 13.04 -18.59
CA CYS A 15 2.55 13.18 -19.63
C CYS A 15 3.94 13.60 -19.12
N ALA A 16 4.03 14.32 -17.99
CA ALA A 16 5.31 14.81 -17.47
C ALA A 16 6.24 13.67 -17.01
N VAL A 17 5.68 12.51 -16.65
CA VAL A 17 6.42 11.32 -16.20
C VAL A 17 6.99 10.50 -17.37
N ASP A 18 6.47 10.67 -18.61
CA ASP A 18 6.80 9.79 -19.75
C ASP A 18 8.24 9.90 -20.27
N LYS A 19 9.00 10.93 -19.94
CA LYS A 19 10.23 11.22 -20.68
C LYS A 19 11.53 10.69 -20.11
N LYS A 20 11.58 10.17 -18.87
CA LYS A 20 12.85 9.67 -18.31
C LYS A 20 12.62 8.58 -17.27
N ARG A 21 12.89 7.35 -17.68
CA ARG A 21 12.97 6.14 -16.85
C ARG A 21 13.78 6.35 -15.57
N PHE A 22 13.37 5.63 -14.53
CA PHE A 22 14.09 5.35 -13.30
C PHE A 22 15.62 5.21 -13.50
N HIS A 23 16.36 6.30 -13.38
CA HIS A 23 17.79 6.26 -13.10
C HIS A 23 18.05 7.22 -11.93
N ALA A 24 18.23 6.64 -10.76
CA ALA A 24 18.49 7.30 -9.48
C ALA A 24 19.79 8.12 -9.40
N VAL A 25 20.46 8.46 -10.52
CA VAL A 25 21.82 8.98 -10.48
C VAL A 25 21.94 10.47 -10.83
N LEU A 26 20.93 11.13 -11.42
CA LEU A 26 21.09 12.53 -11.88
C LEU A 26 19.88 13.47 -11.64
N GLY A 27 18.86 13.12 -10.88
CA GLY A 27 17.63 13.91 -10.91
C GLY A 27 16.85 14.04 -9.59
N GLY A 28 17.50 14.36 -8.45
CA GLY A 28 16.81 14.52 -7.18
C GLY A 28 16.72 13.22 -6.35
N PRO A 29 16.14 13.27 -5.13
CA PRO A 29 16.16 12.16 -4.17
C PRO A 29 15.46 10.88 -4.70
N PHE A 30 14.43 11.05 -5.52
CA PHE A 30 13.56 9.95 -6.00
C PHE A 30 13.54 9.84 -7.52
N GLY A 31 14.56 10.37 -8.21
CA GLY A 31 14.73 10.27 -9.65
C GLY A 31 14.13 11.45 -10.43
N GLN A 32 14.54 11.54 -11.71
CA GLN A 32 14.23 12.69 -12.57
C GLN A 32 12.72 12.83 -12.84
N GLY A 33 11.99 11.72 -13.00
CA GLY A 33 10.56 11.74 -13.28
C GLY A 33 9.77 12.42 -12.16
N ASN A 34 10.05 12.06 -10.90
CA ASN A 34 9.42 12.66 -9.73
C ASN A 34 9.78 14.13 -9.57
N LYS A 35 11.04 14.48 -9.81
CA LYS A 35 11.49 15.89 -9.82
C LYS A 35 10.75 16.71 -10.88
N ASP A 36 10.72 16.24 -12.12
CA ASP A 36 10.04 16.95 -13.22
C ASP A 36 8.54 17.12 -12.93
N CYS A 37 7.90 16.09 -12.32
CA CYS A 37 6.50 16.14 -11.92
C CYS A 37 6.25 17.17 -10.82
N LEU A 38 7.10 17.20 -9.78
CA LEU A 38 7.02 18.16 -8.69
C LEU A 38 7.20 19.60 -9.20
N GLU A 39 8.23 19.87 -9.98
CA GLU A 39 8.48 21.19 -10.57
C GLU A 39 7.30 21.64 -11.43
N TYR A 40 6.73 20.73 -12.21
CA TYR A 40 5.55 21.02 -13.03
C TYR A 40 4.33 21.39 -12.19
N VAL A 41 3.97 20.60 -11.18
CA VAL A 41 2.79 20.88 -10.34
C VAL A 41 2.94 22.19 -9.57
N LEU A 42 4.14 22.47 -9.02
CA LEU A 42 4.41 23.74 -8.34
C LEU A 42 4.30 24.93 -9.28
N SER A 43 4.80 24.83 -10.53
CA SER A 43 4.63 25.89 -11.53
C SER A 43 3.16 26.13 -11.90
N VAL A 44 2.35 25.05 -11.93
CA VAL A 44 0.91 25.16 -12.13
C VAL A 44 0.24 25.86 -10.95
N ALA A 45 0.60 25.51 -9.73
CA ALA A 45 0.06 26.13 -8.51
C ALA A 45 0.40 27.63 -8.44
N GLU A 46 1.63 28.01 -8.77
CA GLU A 46 2.05 29.41 -8.85
C GLU A 46 1.20 30.22 -9.86
N GLN A 47 0.97 29.66 -11.06
CA GLN A 47 0.10 30.28 -12.07
C GLN A 47 -1.36 30.42 -11.61
N LEU A 48 -1.81 29.58 -10.67
CA LEU A 48 -3.13 29.64 -10.04
C LEU A 48 -3.20 30.64 -8.89
N GLY A 49 -2.06 31.24 -8.50
CA GLY A 49 -1.99 32.27 -7.45
C GLY A 49 -1.66 31.76 -6.05
N PHE A 50 -1.15 30.54 -5.92
CA PHE A 50 -0.64 30.01 -4.66
C PHE A 50 0.81 30.45 -4.41
N ARG A 51 1.20 30.56 -3.14
CA ARG A 51 2.61 30.57 -2.77
C ARG A 51 3.15 29.13 -2.82
N THR A 52 4.23 28.93 -3.55
CA THR A 52 4.81 27.59 -3.73
C THR A 52 6.19 27.49 -3.09
N VAL A 53 6.51 26.30 -2.58
CA VAL A 53 7.83 25.97 -2.03
C VAL A 53 8.20 24.56 -2.48
N ASN A 54 9.45 24.41 -2.96
CA ASN A 54 10.06 23.13 -3.24
C ASN A 54 11.04 22.81 -2.10
N LEU A 55 10.86 21.69 -1.42
CA LEU A 55 11.68 21.23 -0.33
C LEU A 55 12.69 20.19 -0.85
N ASP A 56 13.78 20.71 -1.42
CA ASP A 56 14.95 19.95 -1.91
C ASP A 56 14.63 18.80 -2.88
N GLY A 57 13.46 18.88 -3.56
CA GLY A 57 13.00 17.82 -4.45
C GLY A 57 12.44 16.57 -3.75
N TYR A 58 12.39 16.53 -2.41
CA TYR A 58 11.71 15.48 -1.65
C TYR A 58 10.19 15.62 -1.74
N CYS A 59 9.71 16.83 -1.56
CA CYS A 59 8.31 17.22 -1.68
C CYS A 59 8.22 18.72 -1.95
N GLY A 60 7.02 19.21 -2.10
CA GLY A 60 6.75 20.65 -2.19
C GLY A 60 5.32 20.94 -1.84
N TYR A 61 4.98 22.22 -1.73
CA TYR A 61 3.61 22.61 -1.41
C TYR A 61 3.15 23.88 -2.09
N ALA A 62 1.83 24.00 -2.19
CA ALA A 62 1.11 25.21 -2.59
C ALA A 62 0.28 25.70 -1.40
N GLU A 63 0.46 26.95 -0.97
CA GLU A 63 -0.16 27.50 0.23
C GLU A 63 -0.98 28.74 -0.08
N ILE A 64 -2.11 28.90 0.63
CA ILE A 64 -2.98 30.08 0.60
C ILE A 64 -3.54 30.35 2.01
N GLY A 65 -4.03 31.55 2.24
CA GLY A 65 -4.64 31.95 3.51
C GLY A 65 -3.63 32.42 4.55
N GLU A 66 -4.16 32.83 5.69
CA GLU A 66 -3.39 33.34 6.82
C GLU A 66 -3.95 32.78 8.14
N GLY A 67 -3.14 32.75 9.18
CA GLY A 67 -3.58 32.27 10.51
C GLY A 67 -2.57 31.34 11.17
N LYS A 68 -2.90 30.87 12.35
CA LYS A 68 -2.04 30.00 13.14
C LYS A 68 -2.23 28.52 12.78
N GLU A 69 -3.47 28.12 12.53
CA GLU A 69 -3.76 26.73 12.15
C GLU A 69 -3.40 26.49 10.69
N LEU A 70 -2.81 25.35 10.42
CA LEU A 70 -2.41 24.90 9.10
C LEU A 70 -3.20 23.66 8.72
N VAL A 71 -4.11 23.80 7.76
CA VAL A 71 -4.87 22.70 7.17
C VAL A 71 -4.05 22.07 6.06
N GLY A 72 -3.79 20.77 6.14
CA GLY A 72 -3.04 20.03 5.13
C GLY A 72 -3.94 19.22 4.19
N ILE A 73 -3.57 19.20 2.90
CA ILE A 73 -4.09 18.25 1.91
C ILE A 73 -2.86 17.59 1.33
N VAL A 74 -2.63 16.32 1.64
CA VAL A 74 -1.34 15.66 1.45
C VAL A 74 -1.47 14.53 0.44
N GLY A 75 -1.04 14.76 -0.79
CA GLY A 75 -1.04 13.76 -1.86
C GLY A 75 0.35 13.43 -2.36
N HIS A 76 0.46 12.43 -3.25
CA HIS A 76 1.74 12.03 -3.81
C HIS A 76 1.79 12.10 -5.34
N LEU A 77 3.01 12.12 -5.87
CA LEU A 77 3.31 12.24 -7.30
C LEU A 77 4.06 11.02 -7.85
N ASP A 78 4.70 10.25 -6.98
CA ASP A 78 5.31 8.99 -7.38
C ASP A 78 4.23 7.95 -7.69
N VAL A 79 4.60 6.89 -8.35
CA VAL A 79 3.69 5.85 -8.83
C VAL A 79 4.40 4.51 -8.86
N VAL A 80 3.66 3.43 -8.67
CA VAL A 80 4.16 2.07 -8.89
C VAL A 80 4.53 1.85 -10.37
N PRO A 81 5.39 0.87 -10.70
CA PRO A 81 5.69 0.49 -12.08
C PRO A 81 4.43 0.23 -12.89
N GLU A 82 4.46 0.64 -14.15
CA GLU A 82 3.30 0.57 -15.04
C GLU A 82 2.81 -0.85 -15.34
N GLY A 83 3.73 -1.83 -15.45
CA GLY A 83 3.41 -3.17 -15.94
C GLY A 83 3.05 -3.20 -17.43
N ASP A 84 2.68 -4.37 -17.92
CA ASP A 84 2.34 -4.61 -19.32
C ASP A 84 0.82 -4.67 -19.55
N GLY A 85 0.38 -4.59 -20.82
CA GLY A 85 -1.04 -4.78 -21.19
C GLY A 85 -1.89 -3.52 -21.21
N TRP A 86 -1.28 -2.35 -21.29
CA TRP A 86 -2.00 -1.07 -21.41
C TRP A 86 -2.66 -0.89 -22.76
N LYS A 87 -3.93 -0.47 -22.77
CA LYS A 87 -4.70 -0.08 -23.96
C LYS A 87 -4.18 1.23 -24.57
N TYR A 88 -3.86 2.20 -23.72
CA TYR A 88 -3.22 3.46 -24.08
C TYR A 88 -1.88 3.58 -23.34
N PRO A 89 -0.86 4.27 -23.90
CA PRO A 89 0.42 4.38 -23.21
C PRO A 89 0.26 4.91 -21.77
N PRO A 90 0.89 4.28 -20.77
CA PRO A 90 0.61 4.49 -19.33
C PRO A 90 0.84 5.93 -18.86
N TYR A 91 1.66 6.68 -19.55
CA TYR A 91 1.96 8.08 -19.19
C TYR A 91 1.47 9.10 -20.23
N SER A 92 0.58 8.69 -21.14
CA SER A 92 0.06 9.59 -22.19
C SER A 92 -0.98 10.59 -21.69
N GLY A 93 -1.68 10.29 -20.61
CA GLY A 93 -2.83 11.05 -20.16
C GLY A 93 -3.94 11.10 -21.22
N ALA A 94 -4.12 10.01 -21.97
CA ALA A 94 -5.08 9.95 -23.06
C ALA A 94 -6.49 10.25 -22.57
N LEU A 95 -7.17 11.21 -23.22
CA LEU A 95 -8.57 11.52 -22.93
C LEU A 95 -9.45 10.78 -23.92
N GLU A 96 -9.78 9.55 -23.59
CA GLU A 96 -10.53 8.64 -24.43
C GLU A 96 -11.65 7.94 -23.65
N GLU A 97 -12.71 7.55 -24.34
CA GLU A 97 -13.82 6.80 -23.75
C GLU A 97 -14.45 7.46 -22.50
N GLY A 98 -14.41 8.79 -22.43
CA GLY A 98 -14.96 9.50 -21.27
C GLY A 98 -14.09 9.44 -20.00
N ALA A 99 -12.84 9.01 -20.13
CA ALA A 99 -11.88 8.91 -19.02
C ALA A 99 -10.52 9.48 -19.39
N ILE A 100 -9.71 9.84 -18.38
CA ILE A 100 -8.29 10.13 -18.50
C ILE A 100 -7.55 8.84 -18.15
N TRP A 101 -6.83 8.27 -19.11
CA TRP A 101 -6.08 7.03 -18.98
C TRP A 101 -4.63 7.31 -18.63
N GLY A 102 -4.12 6.66 -17.61
CA GLY A 102 -2.71 6.75 -17.25
C GLY A 102 -2.41 6.33 -15.83
N ARG A 103 -1.18 5.88 -15.58
CA ARG A 103 -0.66 5.57 -14.26
C ARG A 103 -0.63 6.83 -13.38
N GLY A 104 -1.24 6.77 -12.20
CA GLY A 104 -1.39 7.90 -11.27
C GLY A 104 -2.63 8.75 -11.53
N THR A 105 -3.56 8.34 -12.40
CA THR A 105 -4.80 9.09 -12.62
C THR A 105 -5.77 8.96 -11.44
N ILE A 106 -5.71 7.85 -10.71
CA ILE A 106 -6.46 7.62 -9.47
C ILE A 106 -5.51 7.73 -8.28
N ASP A 107 -4.32 7.14 -8.37
CA ASP A 107 -3.37 6.96 -7.29
C ASP A 107 -2.02 7.63 -7.66
N ASP A 108 -1.75 8.85 -7.17
CA ASP A 108 -2.62 9.84 -6.52
C ASP A 108 -2.56 11.20 -7.24
N LYS A 109 -1.85 11.30 -8.42
CA LYS A 109 -1.69 12.56 -9.16
C LYS A 109 -3.02 13.22 -9.53
N GLY A 110 -4.02 12.41 -9.90
CA GLY A 110 -5.35 12.92 -10.23
C GLY A 110 -6.01 13.62 -9.04
N PRO A 111 -6.22 12.94 -7.90
CA PRO A 111 -6.81 13.51 -6.69
C PRO A 111 -6.02 14.69 -6.12
N ALA A 112 -4.68 14.64 -6.13
CA ALA A 112 -3.83 15.74 -5.70
C ALA A 112 -4.08 17.02 -6.53
N ILE A 113 -4.22 16.89 -7.86
CA ILE A 113 -4.57 18.02 -8.74
C ILE A 113 -6.03 18.45 -8.58
N ILE A 114 -6.94 17.52 -8.40
CA ILE A 114 -8.35 17.86 -8.14
C ILE A 114 -8.44 18.67 -6.85
N SER A 115 -7.68 18.28 -5.82
CA SER A 115 -7.59 19.02 -4.55
C SER A 115 -7.07 20.45 -4.75
N LEU A 116 -5.98 20.63 -5.49
CA LEU A 116 -5.45 21.97 -5.82
C LEU A 116 -6.51 22.85 -6.52
N TYR A 117 -7.24 22.25 -7.46
CA TYR A 117 -8.31 22.98 -8.17
C TYR A 117 -9.58 23.19 -7.32
N ALA A 118 -9.85 22.34 -6.33
CA ALA A 118 -10.93 22.56 -5.37
C ALA A 118 -10.65 23.82 -4.51
N ILE A 119 -9.42 23.95 -3.99
CA ILE A 119 -9.01 25.16 -3.26
C ILE A 119 -9.02 26.38 -4.20
N LYS A 120 -8.55 26.25 -5.44
CA LYS A 120 -8.63 27.35 -6.43
C LYS A 120 -10.08 27.77 -6.70
N ALA A 121 -11.02 26.86 -6.75
CA ALA A 121 -12.43 27.19 -6.93
C ALA A 121 -12.98 28.00 -5.77
N LEU A 122 -12.61 27.66 -4.52
CA LEU A 122 -12.95 28.44 -3.33
C LEU A 122 -12.34 29.85 -3.38
N MET A 123 -11.08 29.98 -3.82
CA MET A 123 -10.45 31.30 -4.04
C MET A 123 -11.24 32.15 -5.04
N ASP A 124 -11.63 31.55 -6.19
CA ASP A 124 -12.35 32.25 -7.25
C ASP A 124 -13.77 32.65 -6.85
N ASP A 125 -14.40 31.89 -5.94
CA ASP A 125 -15.71 32.18 -5.36
C ASP A 125 -15.63 33.19 -4.20
N GLY A 126 -14.44 33.63 -3.81
CA GLY A 126 -14.22 34.63 -2.76
C GLY A 126 -14.34 34.08 -1.35
N PHE A 127 -14.16 32.76 -1.17
CA PHE A 127 -14.11 32.13 0.14
C PHE A 127 -13.06 32.78 1.04
N LYS A 128 -13.39 32.99 2.32
CA LYS A 128 -12.50 33.62 3.29
C LYS A 128 -11.66 32.56 3.99
N PHE A 129 -10.39 32.50 3.63
CA PHE A 129 -9.43 31.62 4.29
C PHE A 129 -9.00 32.25 5.62
N ASN A 130 -9.60 31.80 6.72
CA ASN A 130 -9.28 32.20 8.10
C ASN A 130 -8.15 31.34 8.71
N LYS A 131 -7.64 30.40 7.94
CA LYS A 131 -6.52 29.49 8.25
C LYS A 131 -5.61 29.37 7.05
N ARG A 132 -4.38 28.96 7.27
CA ARG A 132 -3.49 28.57 6.17
C ARG A 132 -3.92 27.22 5.64
N VAL A 133 -3.92 27.08 4.34
CA VAL A 133 -4.23 25.82 3.65
C VAL A 133 -3.05 25.47 2.78
N ARG A 134 -2.52 24.27 2.96
CA ARG A 134 -1.34 23.78 2.24
C ARG A 134 -1.68 22.49 1.52
N VAL A 135 -1.58 22.50 0.19
CA VAL A 135 -1.62 21.30 -0.64
C VAL A 135 -0.19 20.81 -0.78
N ILE A 136 0.13 19.66 -0.20
CA ILE A 136 1.47 19.09 -0.13
C ILE A 136 1.56 17.98 -1.18
N PHE A 137 2.65 17.98 -1.95
CA PHE A 137 2.94 17.01 -3.01
C PHE A 137 4.19 16.23 -2.62
N GLY A 138 4.02 15.00 -2.15
CA GLY A 138 5.11 14.07 -1.84
C GLY A 138 5.61 13.34 -3.08
N CYS A 139 6.81 12.78 -3.01
CA CYS A 139 7.45 12.08 -4.11
C CYS A 139 7.94 10.67 -3.75
N ASN A 140 7.45 10.10 -2.63
CA ASN A 140 7.90 8.79 -2.16
C ASN A 140 6.86 8.13 -1.23
N GLU A 141 5.61 8.04 -1.64
CA GLU A 141 4.56 7.33 -0.90
C GLU A 141 4.74 5.81 -1.05
N GLU A 142 4.82 5.36 -2.28
CA GLU A 142 4.79 3.97 -2.70
C GLU A 142 5.96 3.12 -2.16
N THR A 143 7.01 3.77 -1.68
CA THR A 143 8.25 3.11 -1.27
C THR A 143 8.79 3.54 0.09
N GLY A 144 8.02 4.27 0.94
CA GLY A 144 8.40 4.44 2.34
C GLY A 144 8.39 5.83 2.95
N SER A 145 7.70 6.82 2.34
CA SER A 145 7.38 8.14 2.91
C SER A 145 8.57 8.99 3.40
N LEU A 146 9.77 8.79 2.84
CA LEU A 146 10.96 9.59 3.22
C LEU A 146 10.77 11.08 2.94
N CYS A 147 9.95 11.42 1.96
CA CYS A 147 9.60 12.80 1.62
C CYS A 147 8.81 13.49 2.75
N MET A 148 7.91 12.79 3.44
CA MET A 148 7.17 13.34 4.57
C MET A 148 8.03 13.44 5.83
N LYS A 149 8.98 12.52 6.03
CA LYS A 149 10.00 12.66 7.09
C LYS A 149 10.82 13.91 6.90
N HIS A 150 11.30 14.15 5.66
CA HIS A 150 12.01 15.39 5.31
C HIS A 150 11.14 16.63 5.54
N TYR A 151 9.86 16.59 5.11
CA TYR A 151 8.91 17.68 5.37
C TYR A 151 8.84 18.03 6.86
N LEU A 152 8.66 17.03 7.73
CA LEU A 152 8.55 17.21 9.19
C LEU A 152 9.86 17.65 9.86
N GLU A 153 11.02 17.49 9.20
CA GLU A 153 12.30 17.97 9.67
C GLU A 153 12.54 19.46 9.36
N VAL A 154 11.97 19.97 8.24
CA VAL A 154 12.29 21.32 7.73
C VAL A 154 11.11 22.29 7.79
N GLU A 155 9.89 21.81 7.97
CA GLU A 155 8.66 22.58 8.01
C GLU A 155 7.85 22.30 9.27
N GLU A 156 6.92 23.18 9.58
CA GLU A 156 5.95 22.96 10.64
C GLU A 156 4.93 21.87 10.25
N PRO A 157 4.52 21.01 11.19
CA PRO A 157 3.49 20.01 10.93
C PRO A 157 2.14 20.68 10.67
N ILE A 158 1.28 20.02 9.89
CA ILE A 158 -0.11 20.43 9.74
C ILE A 158 -0.86 20.30 11.08
N SER A 159 -1.80 21.18 11.35
CA SER A 159 -2.67 21.10 12.53
C SER A 159 -3.66 19.94 12.40
N TYR A 160 -4.19 19.76 11.20
CA TYR A 160 -5.07 18.65 10.79
C TYR A 160 -5.20 18.66 9.26
N GLY A 161 -5.70 17.57 8.69
CA GLY A 161 -5.83 17.51 7.24
C GLY A 161 -6.35 16.22 6.68
N VAL A 162 -6.21 16.08 5.38
CA VAL A 162 -6.64 14.89 4.63
C VAL A 162 -5.56 14.44 3.64
N SER A 163 -5.53 13.13 3.39
CA SER A 163 -4.82 12.54 2.25
C SER A 163 -5.85 12.04 1.23
N PRO A 164 -5.86 12.54 -0.01
CA PRO A 164 -6.82 12.15 -1.04
C PRO A 164 -6.42 10.85 -1.76
N ASP A 165 -6.03 9.82 -1.00
CA ASP A 165 -5.29 8.65 -1.46
C ASP A 165 -5.87 7.35 -0.87
N SER A 166 -7.19 7.16 -0.92
CA SER A 166 -7.86 5.94 -0.47
C SER A 166 -9.31 5.89 -0.99
N GLU A 167 -10.26 5.49 -0.15
CA GLU A 167 -11.67 5.37 -0.51
C GLU A 167 -12.57 6.37 0.25
N PHE A 168 -13.72 6.69 -0.35
CA PHE A 168 -14.82 7.35 0.34
C PHE A 168 -15.66 6.34 1.14
N PRO A 169 -16.42 6.80 2.20
CA PRO A 169 -16.68 8.20 2.54
C PRO A 169 -15.58 8.90 3.32
N VAL A 170 -14.86 8.22 4.17
CA VAL A 170 -13.69 8.72 4.89
C VAL A 170 -13.01 7.55 5.62
N ILE A 171 -11.70 7.51 5.61
CA ILE A 171 -10.88 6.57 6.37
C ILE A 171 -10.52 7.23 7.69
N PHE A 172 -11.21 6.88 8.77
CA PHE A 172 -10.95 7.44 10.09
C PHE A 172 -9.84 6.73 10.86
N ALA A 173 -9.41 5.56 10.36
CA ALA A 173 -8.39 4.75 10.99
C ALA A 173 -7.62 3.90 9.97
N GLU A 174 -6.31 3.79 10.16
CA GLU A 174 -5.42 2.91 9.41
C GLU A 174 -4.71 1.96 10.37
N LYS A 175 -4.68 0.65 10.04
CA LYS A 175 -4.03 -0.35 10.89
C LYS A 175 -2.50 -0.20 10.86
N THR A 176 -1.84 -0.50 11.98
CA THR A 176 -0.38 -0.60 12.04
C THR A 176 0.11 -1.66 11.04
N ILE A 177 1.14 -1.30 10.29
CA ILE A 177 1.81 -2.16 9.32
C ILE A 177 3.18 -2.50 9.84
N ASN A 178 3.52 -3.77 9.88
CA ASN A 178 4.88 -4.16 10.16
C ASN A 178 5.36 -5.30 9.27
N SER A 179 6.68 -5.46 9.24
CA SER A 179 7.31 -6.58 8.57
C SER A 179 8.33 -7.23 9.50
N VAL A 180 8.28 -8.55 9.57
CA VAL A 180 9.25 -9.34 10.33
C VAL A 180 9.91 -10.39 9.44
N GLU A 181 11.14 -10.74 9.77
CA GLU A 181 11.87 -11.82 9.13
C GLU A 181 12.15 -12.93 10.15
N ILE A 182 11.83 -14.16 9.78
CA ILE A 182 12.28 -15.37 10.48
C ILE A 182 13.36 -15.98 9.61
N LYS A 183 14.59 -16.00 10.09
CA LYS A 183 15.73 -16.53 9.33
C LYS A 183 16.62 -17.44 10.15
N GLY A 184 17.32 -18.31 9.49
CA GLY A 184 18.22 -19.23 10.19
C GLY A 184 18.93 -20.20 9.27
N GLU A 185 19.49 -21.23 9.94
CA GLU A 185 20.17 -22.34 9.27
C GLU A 185 19.46 -23.65 9.67
N SER A 186 19.08 -24.40 8.65
CA SER A 186 18.33 -25.66 8.76
C SER A 186 19.28 -26.84 8.66
N THR A 187 19.11 -27.83 9.51
CA THR A 187 19.79 -29.12 9.40
C THR A 187 18.86 -30.15 8.77
N ASP A 188 19.45 -31.01 7.94
CA ASP A 188 18.72 -32.10 7.28
C ASP A 188 18.74 -33.38 8.12
N GLY A 189 17.58 -34.03 8.19
CA GLY A 189 17.45 -35.38 8.65
C GLY A 189 17.67 -36.41 7.53
N LYS A 190 17.15 -37.63 7.73
CA LYS A 190 17.16 -38.70 6.71
C LYS A 190 16.03 -38.49 5.70
N GLY A 191 16.23 -39.02 4.50
CA GLY A 191 15.26 -38.96 3.40
C GLY A 191 15.59 -37.90 2.36
N ALA A 192 14.61 -37.53 1.53
CA ALA A 192 14.77 -36.51 0.51
C ALA A 192 15.13 -35.15 1.13
N LYS A 193 15.85 -34.33 0.38
CA LYS A 193 16.39 -33.04 0.85
C LYS A 193 15.84 -31.88 0.05
N LEU A 194 15.47 -30.80 0.72
CA LEU A 194 15.22 -29.53 0.07
C LEU A 194 16.55 -28.89 -0.34
N VAL A 195 16.70 -28.61 -1.63
CA VAL A 195 17.90 -27.95 -2.19
C VAL A 195 17.69 -26.44 -2.23
N SER A 196 16.57 -26.01 -2.80
CA SER A 196 16.19 -24.59 -2.89
C SER A 196 14.67 -24.41 -2.81
N LEU A 197 14.25 -23.24 -2.39
CA LEU A 197 12.87 -22.74 -2.49
C LEU A 197 12.90 -21.23 -2.65
N ASP A 198 12.18 -20.74 -3.65
CA ASP A 198 11.99 -19.31 -3.89
C ASP A 198 10.51 -19.02 -4.14
N GLY A 199 9.98 -18.01 -3.42
CA GLY A 199 8.61 -17.58 -3.60
C GLY A 199 8.40 -16.12 -3.22
N GLY A 200 7.53 -15.47 -3.99
CA GLY A 200 7.16 -14.08 -3.83
C GLY A 200 8.11 -13.10 -4.53
N ILE A 201 7.57 -11.91 -4.83
CA ILE A 201 8.30 -10.82 -5.49
C ILE A 201 8.35 -9.60 -4.56
N VAL A 202 7.23 -9.32 -3.85
CA VAL A 202 7.10 -8.22 -2.91
C VAL A 202 6.48 -8.71 -1.59
N ILE A 203 6.86 -8.08 -0.49
CA ILE A 203 6.49 -8.55 0.85
C ILE A 203 5.00 -8.34 1.18
N ASN A 204 4.37 -7.35 0.58
CA ASN A 204 2.97 -6.94 0.80
C ASN A 204 1.97 -7.57 -0.18
N ALA A 205 2.35 -8.59 -0.92
CA ALA A 205 1.45 -9.39 -1.75
C ALA A 205 1.45 -10.86 -1.33
N VAL A 206 0.34 -11.55 -1.56
CA VAL A 206 0.25 -13.01 -1.45
C VAL A 206 0.96 -13.60 -2.67
N PRO A 207 2.00 -14.44 -2.48
CA PRO A 207 2.71 -15.07 -3.58
C PRO A 207 1.82 -16.05 -4.36
N ASP A 208 1.74 -15.85 -5.65
CA ASP A 208 1.02 -16.72 -6.58
C ASP A 208 1.93 -17.76 -7.26
N ILE A 209 3.24 -17.64 -7.12
CA ILE A 209 4.22 -18.59 -7.64
C ILE A 209 5.26 -18.91 -6.56
N CYS A 210 5.57 -20.21 -6.43
CA CYS A 210 6.70 -20.69 -5.64
C CYS A 210 7.43 -21.81 -6.42
N THR A 211 8.74 -21.68 -6.54
CA THR A 211 9.59 -22.72 -7.15
C THR A 211 10.41 -23.41 -6.07
N LEU A 212 10.57 -24.73 -6.18
CA LEU A 212 11.41 -25.48 -5.26
C LEU A 212 12.12 -26.64 -5.97
N THR A 213 13.28 -27.03 -5.44
CA THR A 213 14.05 -28.18 -5.89
C THR A 213 14.26 -29.14 -4.72
N VAL A 214 13.88 -30.39 -4.90
CA VAL A 214 14.09 -31.48 -3.94
C VAL A 214 15.05 -32.48 -4.55
N ASN A 215 16.05 -32.94 -3.78
CA ASN A 215 16.90 -34.07 -4.13
C ASN A 215 16.38 -35.33 -3.44
N ALA A 216 16.16 -36.38 -4.21
CA ALA A 216 15.62 -37.65 -3.70
C ALA A 216 16.59 -38.37 -2.72
N ASN A 217 17.90 -38.03 -2.76
CA ASN A 217 18.91 -38.50 -1.79
C ASN A 217 18.90 -40.02 -1.54
N GLY A 218 18.82 -40.76 -2.64
CA GLY A 218 18.80 -42.26 -2.59
C GLY A 218 17.43 -42.90 -2.51
N GLU A 219 16.34 -42.10 -2.39
CA GLU A 219 14.98 -42.59 -2.59
C GLU A 219 14.67 -42.61 -4.12
N ASN A 220 13.55 -43.26 -4.50
CA ASN A 220 13.09 -43.19 -5.87
C ASN A 220 12.52 -41.79 -6.18
N PRO A 221 13.10 -41.03 -7.13
CA PRO A 221 12.63 -39.67 -7.44
C PRO A 221 11.14 -39.60 -7.84
N ALA A 222 10.62 -40.62 -8.53
CA ALA A 222 9.22 -40.67 -8.93
C ALA A 222 8.29 -40.82 -7.70
N ASP A 223 8.67 -41.61 -6.70
CA ASP A 223 7.88 -41.77 -5.49
C ASP A 223 7.90 -40.50 -4.63
N VAL A 224 9.04 -39.81 -4.56
CA VAL A 224 9.18 -38.53 -3.88
C VAL A 224 8.30 -37.49 -4.57
N ALA A 225 8.36 -37.39 -5.89
CA ALA A 225 7.54 -36.47 -6.68
C ALA A 225 6.04 -36.76 -6.46
N GLN A 226 5.62 -38.02 -6.51
CA GLN A 226 4.24 -38.41 -6.35
C GLN A 226 3.67 -37.98 -4.97
N LYS A 227 4.43 -38.16 -3.89
CA LYS A 227 4.01 -37.75 -2.55
C LYS A 227 3.72 -36.24 -2.49
N ILE A 228 4.59 -35.42 -3.10
CA ILE A 228 4.43 -33.97 -3.16
C ILE A 228 3.22 -33.59 -4.02
N CYS A 229 3.07 -34.20 -5.20
CA CYS A 229 1.91 -34.02 -6.08
C CYS A 229 0.60 -34.36 -5.38
N ASP A 230 0.54 -35.50 -4.65
CA ASP A 230 -0.66 -35.92 -3.93
C ASP A 230 -1.05 -34.89 -2.86
N ALA A 231 -0.06 -34.35 -2.13
CA ALA A 231 -0.29 -33.33 -1.11
C ALA A 231 -0.80 -31.99 -1.72
N LEU A 232 -0.25 -31.55 -2.84
CA LEU A 232 -0.71 -30.35 -3.58
C LEU A 232 -2.10 -30.57 -4.16
N SER A 233 -2.32 -31.72 -4.84
CA SER A 233 -3.60 -32.06 -5.45
C SER A 233 -4.74 -32.21 -4.43
N LYS A 234 -4.46 -32.72 -3.25
CA LYS A 234 -5.44 -32.82 -2.14
C LYS A 234 -5.99 -31.44 -1.73
N ASN A 235 -5.19 -30.41 -1.91
CA ASN A 235 -5.57 -29.02 -1.62
C ASN A 235 -6.03 -28.24 -2.88
N ASN A 236 -6.20 -28.91 -4.03
CA ASN A 236 -6.53 -28.30 -5.32
C ASN A 236 -5.52 -27.24 -5.76
N ILE A 237 -4.24 -27.45 -5.47
CA ILE A 237 -3.15 -26.54 -5.85
C ILE A 237 -2.58 -26.97 -7.19
N GLU A 238 -2.65 -26.07 -8.18
CA GLU A 238 -2.05 -26.27 -9.49
C GLU A 238 -0.52 -26.29 -9.38
N HIS A 239 0.12 -27.23 -10.05
CA HIS A 239 1.56 -27.38 -10.01
C HIS A 239 2.11 -28.09 -11.24
N GLU A 240 3.37 -27.82 -11.52
CA GLU A 240 4.17 -28.48 -12.56
C GLU A 240 5.44 -29.04 -11.92
N TYR A 241 5.95 -30.14 -12.45
CA TYR A 241 7.23 -30.65 -12.02
C TYR A 241 8.02 -31.34 -13.13
N ALA A 242 9.34 -31.40 -12.95
CA ALA A 242 10.26 -32.13 -13.82
C ALA A 242 11.27 -32.89 -12.97
N VAL A 243 11.63 -34.11 -13.42
CA VAL A 243 12.63 -34.96 -12.78
C VAL A 243 13.90 -34.99 -13.64
N HIS A 244 15.04 -34.69 -13.01
CA HIS A 244 16.37 -34.67 -13.63
C HIS A 244 17.35 -35.46 -12.75
N GLY A 245 17.48 -36.76 -12.99
CA GLY A 245 18.23 -37.64 -12.10
C GLY A 245 17.60 -37.69 -10.71
N ASP A 246 18.36 -37.37 -9.67
CA ASP A 246 17.87 -37.29 -8.30
C ASP A 246 17.19 -35.95 -7.95
N GLU A 247 17.27 -34.95 -8.82
CA GLU A 247 16.62 -33.65 -8.61
C GLU A 247 15.21 -33.62 -9.20
N ILE A 248 14.28 -33.08 -8.39
CA ILE A 248 12.88 -32.89 -8.74
C ILE A 248 12.60 -31.40 -8.54
N ARG A 249 12.22 -30.73 -9.62
CA ARG A 249 11.89 -29.29 -9.62
C ARG A 249 10.38 -29.11 -9.72
N PHE A 250 9.80 -28.32 -8.83
CA PHE A 250 8.40 -27.96 -8.83
C PHE A 250 8.22 -26.47 -9.08
N THR A 251 7.13 -26.14 -9.79
CA THR A 251 6.50 -24.82 -9.79
C THR A 251 5.11 -24.99 -9.21
N VAL A 252 4.83 -24.29 -8.12
CA VAL A 252 3.55 -24.32 -7.41
C VAL A 252 2.82 -23.02 -7.68
N HIS A 253 1.58 -23.12 -8.13
CA HIS A 253 0.73 -21.97 -8.47
C HIS A 253 -0.30 -21.72 -7.38
N GLY A 254 -0.41 -20.47 -6.99
CA GLY A 254 -1.39 -19.96 -6.06
C GLY A 254 -2.31 -18.94 -6.70
N LYS A 255 -2.74 -17.96 -5.90
CA LYS A 255 -3.56 -16.84 -6.36
C LYS A 255 -3.09 -15.58 -5.64
N ALA A 256 -2.67 -14.58 -6.40
CA ALA A 256 -2.29 -13.28 -5.86
C ALA A 256 -3.48 -12.59 -5.15
N ALA A 257 -3.15 -11.87 -4.08
CA ALA A 257 -4.02 -10.93 -3.41
C ALA A 257 -3.15 -9.90 -2.68
N HIS A 258 -3.74 -8.79 -2.26
CA HIS A 258 -3.03 -7.84 -1.43
C HIS A 258 -2.73 -8.44 -0.04
N GLY A 259 -1.54 -8.21 0.51
CA GLY A 259 -1.10 -8.80 1.78
C GLY A 259 -1.91 -8.37 3.01
N SER A 260 -2.72 -7.32 2.90
CA SER A 260 -3.67 -6.90 3.94
C SER A 260 -4.92 -7.77 4.05
N VAL A 261 -5.23 -8.53 3.00
CA VAL A 261 -6.39 -9.44 2.91
C VAL A 261 -5.96 -10.83 2.41
N PRO A 262 -4.99 -11.48 3.07
CA PRO A 262 -4.35 -12.68 2.57
C PRO A 262 -5.32 -13.86 2.39
N GLN A 263 -6.46 -13.85 3.06
CA GLN A 263 -7.52 -14.84 2.94
C GLN A 263 -8.22 -14.83 1.57
N LEU A 264 -8.06 -13.78 0.75
CA LEU A 264 -8.59 -13.70 -0.61
C LEU A 264 -7.66 -14.33 -1.66
N GLY A 265 -6.42 -14.59 -1.26
CA GLY A 265 -5.40 -15.24 -2.08
C GLY A 265 -5.20 -16.73 -1.73
N VAL A 266 -4.28 -17.35 -2.48
CA VAL A 266 -3.76 -18.69 -2.22
C VAL A 266 -2.24 -18.60 -2.23
N ASN A 267 -1.62 -18.69 -1.04
CA ASN A 267 -0.18 -18.49 -0.89
C ASN A 267 0.61 -19.70 -1.40
N ALA A 268 1.23 -19.59 -2.57
CA ALA A 268 2.00 -20.67 -3.20
C ALA A 268 3.14 -21.18 -2.31
N ILE A 269 3.81 -20.30 -1.54
CA ILE A 269 4.87 -20.69 -0.60
C ILE A 269 4.32 -21.64 0.47
N SER A 270 3.20 -21.24 1.11
CA SER A 270 2.62 -22.00 2.22
C SER A 270 2.20 -23.41 1.79
N TYR A 271 1.62 -23.55 0.61
CA TYR A 271 1.23 -24.85 0.07
C TYR A 271 2.42 -25.66 -0.43
N ALA A 272 3.43 -25.01 -1.00
CA ALA A 272 4.68 -25.67 -1.38
C ALA A 272 5.38 -26.29 -0.17
N VAL A 273 5.54 -25.53 0.92
CA VAL A 273 6.17 -26.04 2.14
C VAL A 273 5.30 -27.08 2.84
N ALA A 274 3.98 -26.91 2.85
CA ALA A 274 3.05 -27.91 3.40
C ALA A 274 3.15 -29.25 2.68
N ALA A 275 3.37 -29.26 1.34
CA ALA A 275 3.52 -30.47 0.56
C ALA A 275 4.84 -31.22 0.83
N LEU A 276 5.83 -30.56 1.46
CA LEU A 276 7.08 -31.21 1.88
C LEU A 276 6.96 -31.94 3.22
N ASP A 277 5.84 -31.81 3.94
CA ASP A 277 5.64 -32.47 5.22
C ASP A 277 5.65 -34.00 5.05
N GLY A 278 6.45 -34.67 5.88
CA GLY A 278 6.65 -36.15 5.77
C GLY A 278 7.46 -36.61 4.56
N VAL A 279 7.91 -35.71 3.69
CA VAL A 279 8.79 -35.96 2.52
C VAL A 279 10.20 -35.47 2.80
N VAL A 280 10.33 -34.22 3.21
CA VAL A 280 11.60 -33.60 3.57
C VAL A 280 11.66 -33.42 5.07
N ASN A 281 12.70 -34.01 5.68
CA ASN A 281 12.93 -33.89 7.12
C ASN A 281 14.04 -32.87 7.37
N ASN A 282 13.69 -31.59 7.52
CA ASN A 282 14.61 -30.55 7.94
C ASN A 282 13.95 -29.52 8.85
N ASP A 283 14.76 -28.69 9.52
CA ASP A 283 14.26 -27.70 10.49
C ASP A 283 13.38 -26.65 9.85
N PHE A 284 13.70 -26.17 8.65
CA PHE A 284 12.90 -25.15 7.95
C PHE A 284 11.47 -25.64 7.67
N VAL A 285 11.32 -26.81 7.05
CA VAL A 285 9.99 -27.41 6.74
C VAL A 285 9.21 -27.63 8.02
N ARG A 286 9.86 -28.16 9.07
CA ARG A 286 9.25 -28.39 10.38
C ARG A 286 8.77 -27.08 11.02
N ILE A 287 9.63 -26.06 11.09
CA ILE A 287 9.30 -24.75 11.68
C ILE A 287 8.15 -24.10 10.91
N TYR A 288 8.25 -24.07 9.59
CA TYR A 288 7.21 -23.45 8.76
C TYR A 288 5.85 -24.11 8.99
N ASN A 289 5.77 -25.44 8.92
CA ASN A 289 4.52 -26.18 9.07
C ASN A 289 3.97 -26.15 10.52
N ALA A 290 4.84 -26.12 11.52
CA ALA A 290 4.42 -26.05 12.91
C ALA A 290 3.88 -24.67 13.29
N TYR A 291 4.51 -23.60 12.87
CA TYR A 291 4.27 -22.26 13.39
C TYR A 291 3.66 -21.28 12.40
N ILE A 292 3.75 -21.53 11.09
CA ILE A 292 3.20 -20.65 10.04
C ILE A 292 2.10 -21.38 9.29
N SER A 293 2.47 -22.42 8.53
CA SER A 293 1.55 -23.21 7.73
C SER A 293 0.78 -22.35 6.73
N THR A 294 -0.52 -22.59 6.57
CA THR A 294 -1.45 -21.79 5.74
C THR A 294 -2.25 -20.77 6.56
N CYS A 295 -1.87 -20.54 7.84
CA CYS A 295 -2.56 -19.61 8.71
C CYS A 295 -2.30 -18.16 8.31
N VAL A 296 -3.37 -17.36 8.20
CA VAL A 296 -3.31 -15.94 7.80
C VAL A 296 -3.62 -14.96 8.94
N HIS A 297 -3.83 -15.48 10.17
CA HIS A 297 -4.13 -14.67 11.36
C HIS A 297 -3.15 -14.92 12.53
N GLY A 298 -2.05 -15.66 12.28
CA GLY A 298 -0.95 -15.81 13.22
C GLY A 298 -1.25 -16.65 14.48
N GLU A 299 -2.31 -17.46 14.48
CA GLU A 299 -2.69 -18.32 15.62
C GLU A 299 -1.55 -19.23 16.05
N LYS A 300 -0.93 -19.93 15.08
CA LYS A 300 0.19 -20.82 15.33
C LYS A 300 1.49 -20.09 15.65
N LEU A 301 1.62 -18.86 15.15
CA LEU A 301 2.81 -18.03 15.30
C LEU A 301 2.83 -17.25 16.63
N GLY A 302 1.73 -17.34 17.42
CA GLY A 302 1.62 -16.71 18.73
C GLY A 302 1.41 -15.19 18.67
N CYS A 303 0.83 -14.71 17.57
CA CYS A 303 0.56 -13.28 17.38
C CYS A 303 -0.88 -12.98 17.00
N PHE A 304 -1.80 -13.90 17.20
CA PHE A 304 -3.23 -13.66 16.95
C PHE A 304 -3.75 -12.50 17.80
N ALA A 305 -4.48 -11.61 17.15
CA ALA A 305 -5.20 -10.51 17.79
C ALA A 305 -6.44 -10.16 16.96
N GLU A 306 -7.49 -9.67 17.64
CA GLU A 306 -8.77 -9.29 17.03
C GLU A 306 -9.40 -8.14 17.81
N ASP A 307 -10.10 -7.26 17.12
CA ASP A 307 -10.96 -6.22 17.69
C ASP A 307 -12.19 -5.98 16.81
N GLU A 308 -12.93 -4.91 17.10
CA GLU A 308 -14.11 -4.52 16.33
C GLU A 308 -13.84 -4.26 14.84
N TYR A 309 -12.58 -3.99 14.47
CA TYR A 309 -12.14 -3.75 13.08
C TYR A 309 -11.54 -5.02 12.44
N GLY A 310 -11.67 -6.16 13.10
CA GLY A 310 -11.33 -7.48 12.59
C GLY A 310 -10.00 -8.04 13.10
N LYS A 311 -9.60 -9.15 12.49
CA LYS A 311 -8.41 -9.90 12.89
C LYS A 311 -7.13 -9.28 12.35
N ILE A 312 -6.01 -9.63 13.00
CA ILE A 312 -4.68 -9.44 12.42
C ILE A 312 -4.60 -10.15 11.07
N ALA A 313 -3.98 -9.50 10.09
CA ALA A 313 -3.58 -10.15 8.85
C ALA A 313 -2.09 -10.47 8.90
N VAL A 314 -1.73 -11.70 8.55
CA VAL A 314 -0.34 -12.20 8.52
C VAL A 314 -0.10 -12.83 7.16
N ASN A 315 0.72 -12.17 6.34
CA ASN A 315 1.07 -12.61 4.99
C ASN A 315 2.56 -12.99 4.91
N VAL A 316 2.85 -14.23 4.55
CA VAL A 316 4.21 -14.59 4.11
C VAL A 316 4.37 -14.11 2.68
N GLY A 317 5.02 -12.95 2.49
CA GLY A 317 5.17 -12.34 1.17
C GLY A 317 6.39 -12.81 0.41
N LEU A 318 7.48 -13.17 1.12
CA LEU A 318 8.72 -13.64 0.52
C LEU A 318 9.27 -14.83 1.31
N CYS A 319 9.77 -15.84 0.62
CA CYS A 319 10.49 -16.93 1.24
C CYS A 319 11.63 -17.38 0.33
N HIS A 320 12.80 -17.54 0.93
CA HIS A 320 13.98 -18.05 0.27
C HIS A 320 14.62 -19.15 1.12
N TYR A 321 14.98 -20.25 0.51
CA TYR A 321 15.78 -21.33 1.09
C TYR A 321 16.83 -21.79 0.09
N GLU A 322 18.07 -21.81 0.53
CA GLU A 322 19.17 -22.34 -0.29
C GLU A 322 20.31 -22.85 0.60
N ASN A 323 20.80 -24.05 0.31
CA ASN A 323 21.97 -24.65 1.00
C ASN A 323 21.84 -24.64 2.54
N GLY A 324 20.67 -24.97 3.06
CA GLY A 324 20.39 -25.00 4.49
C GLY A 324 20.09 -23.61 5.11
N LYS A 325 20.26 -22.51 4.41
CA LYS A 325 19.90 -21.17 4.93
C LYS A 325 18.50 -20.79 4.49
N PHE A 326 17.75 -20.17 5.38
CA PHE A 326 16.38 -19.72 5.08
C PHE A 326 16.08 -18.31 5.58
N SER A 327 15.17 -17.66 4.87
CA SER A 327 14.58 -16.37 5.20
C SER A 327 13.09 -16.40 4.83
N ILE A 328 12.23 -16.11 5.82
CA ILE A 328 10.78 -16.03 5.68
C ILE A 328 10.41 -14.60 6.06
N LYS A 329 9.92 -13.80 5.12
CA LYS A 329 9.52 -12.42 5.38
C LYS A 329 8.00 -12.32 5.41
N ILE A 330 7.51 -11.77 6.49
CA ILE A 330 6.09 -11.67 6.83
C ILE A 330 5.71 -10.21 6.90
N ASN A 331 4.63 -9.82 6.21
CA ASN A 331 3.98 -8.53 6.36
C ASN A 331 2.67 -8.70 7.13
N SER A 332 2.42 -7.83 8.11
CA SER A 332 1.25 -7.93 8.98
C SER A 332 0.50 -6.61 9.07
N ARG A 333 -0.84 -6.72 9.27
CA ARG A 333 -1.74 -5.61 9.58
C ARG A 333 -2.35 -5.85 10.94
N LEU A 334 -2.05 -4.98 11.90
CA LEU A 334 -2.43 -5.17 13.29
C LEU A 334 -3.76 -4.48 13.59
N PRO A 335 -4.69 -5.16 14.27
CA PRO A 335 -5.83 -4.50 14.90
C PRO A 335 -5.36 -3.59 16.05
N PHE A 336 -6.18 -2.64 16.49
CA PHE A 336 -5.81 -1.69 17.56
C PHE A 336 -5.76 -2.32 18.96
N SER A 337 -6.20 -3.57 19.10
CA SER A 337 -6.07 -4.36 20.33
C SER A 337 -4.66 -4.85 20.61
N THR A 338 -3.71 -4.65 19.68
CA THR A 338 -2.30 -5.05 19.83
C THR A 338 -1.37 -4.04 19.18
N ASP A 339 -0.08 -4.12 19.53
CA ASP A 339 0.99 -3.32 18.95
C ASP A 339 2.12 -4.22 18.37
N THR A 340 3.02 -3.62 17.64
CA THR A 340 4.16 -4.32 17.02
C THR A 340 5.03 -5.01 18.08
N LYS A 341 5.26 -4.39 19.22
CA LYS A 341 6.08 -4.95 20.30
C LYS A 341 5.46 -6.20 20.87
N THR A 342 4.16 -6.19 21.14
CA THR A 342 3.39 -7.34 21.65
C THR A 342 3.40 -8.48 20.64
N MET A 343 3.08 -8.19 19.38
CA MET A 343 3.12 -9.15 18.28
C MET A 343 4.52 -9.79 18.13
N PHE A 344 5.55 -8.96 18.06
CA PHE A 344 6.94 -9.38 17.89
C PHE A 344 7.41 -10.28 19.05
N ASN A 345 7.06 -9.92 20.29
CA ASN A 345 7.38 -10.71 21.47
C ASN A 345 6.60 -12.04 21.49
N GLY A 346 5.37 -12.07 21.01
CA GLY A 346 4.58 -13.27 20.83
C GLY A 346 5.28 -14.27 19.88
N ILE A 347 5.72 -13.79 18.71
CA ILE A 347 6.49 -14.59 17.75
C ILE A 347 7.79 -15.12 18.37
N LYS A 348 8.56 -14.24 19.01
CA LYS A 348 9.82 -14.64 19.69
C LYS A 348 9.59 -15.65 20.79
N SER A 349 8.55 -15.50 21.58
CA SER A 349 8.20 -16.45 22.65
C SER A 349 7.81 -17.83 22.10
N THR A 350 7.06 -17.84 20.99
CA THR A 350 6.65 -19.05 20.30
C THR A 350 7.86 -19.80 19.73
N LEU A 351 8.78 -19.10 19.12
CA LEU A 351 9.98 -19.68 18.51
C LEU A 351 11.19 -19.78 19.46
N LYS A 352 11.04 -19.55 20.76
CA LYS A 352 12.16 -19.48 21.73
C LYS A 352 13.02 -20.75 21.81
N ASN A 353 12.43 -21.91 21.53
CA ASN A 353 13.13 -23.19 21.55
C ASN A 353 13.73 -23.58 20.19
N GLU A 354 13.46 -22.82 19.15
CA GLU A 354 13.99 -23.03 17.80
C GLU A 354 15.34 -22.33 17.66
N VAL A 355 16.38 -23.00 18.18
CA VAL A 355 17.75 -22.45 18.24
C VAL A 355 18.35 -22.13 16.88
N CYS A 356 17.84 -22.75 15.81
CA CYS A 356 18.24 -22.53 14.43
C CYS A 356 17.56 -21.33 13.78
N ALA A 357 16.59 -20.66 14.44
CA ALA A 357 15.82 -19.56 13.89
C ALA A 357 15.96 -18.28 14.72
N LYS A 358 16.00 -17.13 14.04
CA LYS A 358 16.01 -15.79 14.63
C LYS A 358 14.87 -14.97 14.04
N VAL A 359 14.22 -14.16 14.88
CA VAL A 359 13.16 -13.23 14.49
C VAL A 359 13.74 -11.81 14.50
N VAL A 360 13.57 -11.08 13.40
CA VAL A 360 14.05 -9.72 13.21
C VAL A 360 12.89 -8.83 12.78
N LEU A 361 12.71 -7.68 13.42
CA LEU A 361 11.79 -6.63 12.94
C LEU A 361 12.47 -5.91 11.79
N LEU A 362 11.85 -5.87 10.63
CA LEU A 362 12.38 -5.20 9.43
C LEU A 362 11.88 -3.77 9.31
N SER A 363 10.59 -3.56 9.54
CA SER A 363 9.94 -2.25 9.45
C SER A 363 8.70 -2.19 10.31
N GLU A 364 8.34 -0.98 10.68
CA GLU A 364 7.10 -0.62 11.35
C GLU A 364 6.61 0.71 10.81
N SER A 365 5.31 0.80 10.54
CA SER A 365 4.59 2.02 10.27
C SER A 365 3.36 2.01 11.17
N GLU A 366 3.37 2.87 12.16
CA GLU A 366 2.32 2.95 13.17
C GLU A 366 1.00 3.40 12.54
N GLY A 367 -0.10 2.74 12.90
CA GLY A 367 -1.43 3.12 12.49
C GLY A 367 -1.98 4.26 13.34
N PHE A 368 -3.11 4.81 12.90
CA PHE A 368 -3.83 5.83 13.66
C PHE A 368 -5.33 5.51 13.72
N LYS A 369 -5.99 6.10 14.70
CA LYS A 369 -7.45 6.06 14.83
C LYS A 369 -7.93 7.41 15.35
N ILE A 370 -8.80 8.06 14.59
CA ILE A 370 -9.52 9.29 14.99
C ILE A 370 -10.95 8.91 15.34
N ASP A 371 -11.53 9.58 16.32
CA ASP A 371 -12.92 9.34 16.70
C ASP A 371 -13.85 9.58 15.49
N PRO A 372 -14.61 8.56 15.05
CA PRO A 372 -15.51 8.70 13.91
C PRO A 372 -16.64 9.74 14.16
N ASP A 373 -16.94 10.08 15.41
CA ASP A 373 -17.93 11.09 15.76
C ASP A 373 -17.33 12.50 15.91
N SER A 374 -16.03 12.67 15.71
CA SER A 374 -15.36 13.98 15.75
C SER A 374 -15.86 14.91 14.64
N ASP A 375 -15.82 16.22 14.90
CA ASP A 375 -16.25 17.25 13.95
C ASP A 375 -15.55 17.08 12.59
N MET A 376 -14.27 16.76 12.59
CA MET A 376 -13.47 16.53 11.39
C MET A 376 -14.05 15.40 10.53
N ILE A 377 -14.29 14.24 11.12
CA ILE A 377 -14.86 13.09 10.39
C ILE A 377 -16.25 13.41 9.91
N GLN A 378 -17.08 14.05 10.75
CA GLN A 378 -18.47 14.35 10.42
C GLN A 378 -18.61 15.36 9.29
N VAL A 379 -17.75 16.39 9.21
CA VAL A 379 -17.82 17.35 8.09
C VAL A 379 -17.40 16.68 6.76
N LEU A 380 -16.39 15.83 6.76
CA LEU A 380 -15.96 15.09 5.58
C LEU A 380 -17.05 14.10 5.12
N TYR A 381 -17.58 13.32 6.05
CA TYR A 381 -18.64 12.35 5.79
C TYR A 381 -19.91 13.01 5.25
N ASN A 382 -20.32 14.16 5.82
CA ASN A 382 -21.49 14.88 5.35
C ASN A 382 -21.27 15.46 3.95
N ALA A 383 -20.09 15.99 3.65
CA ALA A 383 -19.75 16.49 2.32
C ALA A 383 -19.89 15.37 1.25
N TYR A 384 -19.40 14.18 1.53
CA TYR A 384 -19.57 13.02 0.67
C TYR A 384 -21.05 12.67 0.45
N ARG A 385 -21.82 12.54 1.55
CA ARG A 385 -23.24 12.17 1.47
C ARG A 385 -24.09 13.19 0.71
N GLU A 386 -23.84 14.47 0.90
CA GLU A 386 -24.60 15.53 0.24
C GLU A 386 -24.37 15.55 -1.28
N VAL A 387 -23.17 15.22 -1.73
CA VAL A 387 -22.85 15.22 -3.16
C VAL A 387 -23.28 13.93 -3.84
N THR A 388 -23.07 12.79 -3.18
CA THR A 388 -23.34 11.46 -3.80
C THR A 388 -24.75 10.94 -3.55
N GLY A 389 -25.41 11.39 -2.46
CA GLY A 389 -26.67 10.83 -1.98
C GLY A 389 -26.51 9.46 -1.30
N ASP A 390 -25.28 8.96 -1.14
CA ASP A 390 -25.00 7.70 -0.46
C ASP A 390 -25.11 7.86 1.06
N VAL A 391 -26.17 7.33 1.63
CA VAL A 391 -26.43 7.34 3.08
C VAL A 391 -26.08 6.01 3.76
N GLU A 392 -25.76 4.98 2.99
CA GLU A 392 -25.51 3.64 3.49
C GLU A 392 -24.04 3.41 3.88
N SER A 393 -23.10 3.94 3.08
CA SER A 393 -21.67 3.82 3.37
C SER A 393 -21.31 4.57 4.64
N LYS A 394 -20.46 3.99 5.46
CA LYS A 394 -20.00 4.53 6.76
C LYS A 394 -18.50 4.83 6.71
N PRO A 395 -17.98 5.70 7.60
CA PRO A 395 -16.56 5.83 7.83
C PRO A 395 -15.87 4.48 8.02
N VAL A 396 -14.68 4.31 7.46
CA VAL A 396 -14.01 3.02 7.29
C VAL A 396 -12.69 2.99 8.08
N CYS A 397 -12.36 1.82 8.61
CA CYS A 397 -11.02 1.47 9.05
C CYS A 397 -10.34 0.64 7.96
N THR A 398 -9.24 1.11 7.41
CA THR A 398 -8.50 0.40 6.35
C THR A 398 -7.28 -0.36 6.89
N PRO A 399 -6.95 -1.51 6.34
CA PRO A 399 -5.66 -2.15 6.56
C PRO A 399 -4.55 -1.56 5.67
N GLY A 400 -4.88 -0.65 4.75
CA GLY A 400 -3.95 0.10 3.92
C GLY A 400 -3.19 1.16 4.72
N GLY A 401 -2.37 1.93 4.04
CA GLY A 401 -1.65 3.04 4.63
C GLY A 401 -1.45 4.13 3.60
N THR A 402 -1.55 5.38 4.03
CA THR A 402 -1.37 6.57 3.21
C THR A 402 -0.49 7.58 3.96
N TYR A 403 -0.21 8.73 3.36
CA TYR A 403 0.45 9.82 4.07
C TYR A 403 -0.33 10.35 5.30
N ALA A 404 -1.60 9.98 5.47
CA ALA A 404 -2.36 10.40 6.65
C ALA A 404 -1.68 9.98 7.96
N ARG A 405 -1.01 8.81 7.98
CA ARG A 405 -0.30 8.28 9.16
C ARG A 405 0.97 9.05 9.54
N GLU A 406 1.51 9.84 8.63
CA GLU A 406 2.72 10.63 8.90
C GLU A 406 2.41 11.92 9.71
N PHE A 407 1.13 12.26 9.85
CA PHE A 407 0.68 13.48 10.52
C PHE A 407 -0.34 13.18 11.61
N ASN A 408 -0.25 13.94 12.71
CA ASN A 408 -1.32 13.94 13.70
C ASN A 408 -2.59 14.58 13.11
N ASN A 409 -3.77 14.04 13.45
CA ASN A 409 -5.06 14.57 13.00
C ASN A 409 -5.19 14.66 11.47
N CYS A 410 -4.67 13.69 10.74
CA CYS A 410 -4.85 13.54 9.31
C CYS A 410 -5.58 12.23 9.00
N VAL A 411 -6.46 12.23 8.01
CA VAL A 411 -7.25 11.07 7.60
C VAL A 411 -7.23 10.90 6.09
N ALA A 412 -7.43 9.69 5.58
CA ALA A 412 -7.56 9.52 4.15
C ALA A 412 -9.02 9.78 3.70
N PHE A 413 -9.18 10.42 2.50
CA PHE A 413 -10.47 10.90 2.03
C PHE A 413 -10.59 10.83 0.50
N GLY A 414 -11.11 9.72 -0.01
CA GLY A 414 -11.23 9.44 -1.43
C GLY A 414 -9.87 9.19 -2.12
N PRO A 415 -9.81 8.99 -3.46
CA PRO A 415 -10.88 9.25 -4.42
C PRO A 415 -11.81 8.07 -4.73
N GLU A 416 -11.49 6.85 -4.29
CA GLU A 416 -12.27 5.68 -4.69
C GLU A 416 -13.71 5.75 -4.17
N MET A 417 -14.69 5.50 -5.05
CA MET A 417 -16.11 5.53 -4.69
C MET A 417 -16.94 4.55 -5.51
N LYS A 418 -17.98 4.01 -4.90
CA LYS A 418 -18.93 3.09 -5.54
C LYS A 418 -19.78 3.83 -6.59
N GLY A 419 -20.10 3.14 -7.68
CA GLY A 419 -21.05 3.63 -8.68
C GLY A 419 -20.47 4.53 -9.77
N TYR A 420 -19.17 4.86 -9.72
CA TYR A 420 -18.52 5.76 -10.69
C TYR A 420 -17.53 5.05 -11.63
N GLY A 421 -17.77 3.77 -11.87
CA GLY A 421 -16.92 2.92 -12.69
C GLY A 421 -15.94 2.10 -11.85
N GLU A 422 -15.20 1.25 -12.54
CA GLU A 422 -14.15 0.44 -11.91
C GLU A 422 -12.92 1.32 -11.68
N MET A 423 -12.55 1.51 -10.44
CA MET A 423 -11.35 2.23 -10.05
C MET A 423 -10.21 1.21 -9.88
N ILE A 424 -9.40 1.09 -10.93
CA ILE A 424 -8.26 0.15 -10.97
C ILE A 424 -7.01 0.91 -10.57
N ILE A 425 -6.43 0.57 -9.42
CA ILE A 425 -5.14 1.08 -8.97
C ILE A 425 -4.08 -0.03 -9.05
N HIS A 426 -2.80 0.34 -9.17
CA HIS A 426 -1.65 -0.58 -9.22
C HIS A 426 -1.68 -1.62 -10.35
N GLN A 427 -2.59 -1.50 -11.32
CA GLN A 427 -2.73 -2.40 -12.45
C GLN A 427 -2.70 -1.64 -13.79
N PRO A 428 -2.42 -2.30 -14.91
CA PRO A 428 -2.59 -1.69 -16.23
C PRO A 428 -4.03 -1.21 -16.48
N ASN A 429 -4.15 -0.18 -17.30
CA ASN A 429 -5.43 0.44 -17.65
C ASN A 429 -6.08 1.27 -16.52
N GLU A 430 -5.29 1.73 -15.57
CA GLU A 430 -5.70 2.76 -14.61
C GLU A 430 -6.27 3.98 -15.36
N ARG A 431 -7.43 4.44 -14.91
CA ARG A 431 -8.15 5.54 -15.55
C ARG A 431 -9.12 6.21 -14.60
N LEU A 432 -9.21 7.52 -14.68
CA LEU A 432 -10.20 8.31 -13.95
C LEU A 432 -11.29 8.80 -14.92
N THR A 433 -12.54 8.34 -14.72
CA THR A 433 -13.66 8.79 -15.55
C THR A 433 -13.97 10.26 -15.31
N LEU A 434 -14.46 10.96 -16.36
CA LEU A 434 -14.85 12.36 -16.22
C LEU A 434 -16.01 12.57 -15.26
N GLU A 435 -16.86 11.56 -15.08
CA GLU A 435 -17.96 11.53 -14.14
C GLU A 435 -17.44 11.46 -12.71
N ALA A 436 -16.55 10.47 -12.41
CA ALA A 436 -15.90 10.36 -11.11
C ALA A 436 -15.10 11.63 -10.76
N MET A 437 -14.29 12.14 -11.71
CA MET A 437 -13.54 13.38 -11.51
C MET A 437 -14.43 14.57 -11.14
N LYS A 438 -15.63 14.66 -11.74
CA LYS A 438 -16.58 15.71 -11.39
C LYS A 438 -17.12 15.54 -9.98
N ALA A 439 -17.52 14.34 -9.59
CA ALA A 439 -18.04 14.05 -8.28
C ALA A 439 -16.97 14.28 -7.19
N ILE A 440 -15.74 13.78 -7.41
CA ILE A 440 -14.59 14.01 -6.50
C ILE A 440 -14.35 15.51 -6.32
N PHE A 441 -14.34 16.27 -7.41
CA PHE A 441 -14.16 17.72 -7.34
C PHE A 441 -15.25 18.42 -6.52
N GLU A 442 -16.52 18.04 -6.70
CA GLU A 442 -17.65 18.61 -5.95
C GLU A 442 -17.58 18.23 -4.46
N ILE A 443 -17.21 16.98 -4.15
CA ILE A 443 -16.96 16.52 -2.78
C ILE A 443 -15.83 17.33 -2.14
N TYR A 444 -14.70 17.47 -2.82
CA TYR A 444 -13.53 18.18 -2.26
C TYR A 444 -13.79 19.68 -2.06
N VAL A 445 -14.45 20.34 -2.98
CA VAL A 445 -14.81 21.76 -2.81
C VAL A 445 -15.65 21.95 -1.54
N LYS A 446 -16.67 21.11 -1.33
CA LYS A 446 -17.52 21.19 -0.15
C LYS A 446 -16.77 20.78 1.13
N ALA A 447 -16.09 19.63 1.09
CA ALA A 447 -15.36 19.11 2.24
C ALA A 447 -14.28 20.08 2.72
N TYR A 448 -13.51 20.64 1.83
CA TYR A 448 -12.41 21.56 2.19
C TYR A 448 -12.95 22.89 2.71
N ALA A 449 -14.04 23.43 2.14
CA ALA A 449 -14.70 24.60 2.70
C ALA A 449 -15.14 24.37 4.13
N ASP A 450 -15.85 23.27 4.39
CA ASP A 450 -16.36 22.92 5.71
C ASP A 450 -15.23 22.58 6.69
N LEU A 451 -14.17 21.91 6.23
CA LEU A 451 -12.99 21.57 7.03
C LEU A 451 -12.26 22.85 7.50
N ILE A 452 -12.08 23.83 6.62
CA ILE A 452 -11.40 25.09 6.91
C ILE A 452 -12.25 25.96 7.85
N ASP A 453 -13.57 26.02 7.62
CA ASP A 453 -14.44 26.95 8.34
C ASP A 453 -14.90 26.40 9.69
N LYS A 454 -15.25 25.10 9.78
CA LYS A 454 -15.97 24.50 10.91
C LYS A 454 -15.10 23.71 11.89
N VAL A 455 -13.92 23.22 11.43
CA VAL A 455 -13.03 22.40 12.28
C VAL A 455 -11.92 23.27 12.86
N SER A 456 -11.60 23.10 14.13
CA SER A 456 -10.46 23.73 14.79
C SER A 456 -9.85 22.77 15.81
N PHE A 457 -8.52 22.67 15.79
CA PHE A 457 -7.76 21.89 16.75
C PHE A 457 -7.00 22.84 17.68
N ASP A 458 -7.55 23.04 18.86
CA ASP A 458 -6.85 23.81 19.89
C ASP A 458 -5.63 23.00 20.36
N SER A 459 -4.44 23.53 20.14
CA SER A 459 -3.14 22.92 20.52
C SER A 459 -2.91 22.81 22.04
N LYS A 460 -4.01 22.88 22.83
CA LYS A 460 -4.00 22.85 24.30
C LYS A 460 -4.74 21.66 24.91
N LYS A 461 -4.91 20.56 24.17
CA LYS A 461 -5.38 19.30 24.79
C LYS A 461 -4.36 18.20 24.65
#